data_db326cdd218840d8f4c2e2315b634882
#
_entry.id   db326cdd218840d8f4c2e2315b634882
#
_cell.length_a   1.000
_cell.length_b   1.000
_cell.length_c   1.000
_cell.angle_alpha   90.00
_cell.angle_beta   90.00
_cell.angle_gamma   90.00
#
_symmetry.space_group_name_H-M   'P 1'
#
loop_
_entity.id
_entity.type
_entity.pdbx_description
1 polymer ?
#
loop_
_entity_poly.entity_id
_entity_poly.type
_entity_poly.pdbx_seq_one_letter_code
_entity_poly.pdbx_strand_id
1 'polypeptide(L)'
;MTATGEGGRGLSVLDITSLVSGAAVASVHVSVPMREEASAVGGPFLWAVFLWIGVTSAGPFLYLVRRYARKAASYPRLGDRLWTILGLPWVITSVARSILPRTGLPIEKWYPFGLSIGLACACVTSLLMVLHQWVLVSPEDAAKTSEGPWTNRVGLALAVAWPIQAGAALVVIG
;
A
#
# COMPACT_ATOMS: atom_id res chain seq x y z
N MET A 1 -5.38 20.81 37.08
CA MET A 1 -4.20 20.05 36.61
C MET A 1 -4.67 18.64 36.35
N THR A 2 -5.11 18.35 35.14
CA THR A 2 -5.50 17.01 34.70
C THR A 2 -4.49 16.60 33.63
N ALA A 3 -3.53 15.76 34.06
CA ALA A 3 -2.59 15.10 33.16
C ALA A 3 -3.40 14.16 32.27
N THR A 4 -3.75 14.60 31.07
CA THR A 4 -4.25 13.71 30.02
C THR A 4 -3.09 12.84 29.57
N GLY A 5 -3.05 11.61 30.10
CA GLY A 5 -2.12 10.59 29.69
C GLY A 5 -2.16 10.39 28.17
N GLU A 6 -1.09 10.74 27.49
CA GLU A 6 -0.81 10.29 26.12
C GLU A 6 -0.52 8.79 26.18
N GLY A 7 -1.57 8.01 26.42
CA GLY A 7 -1.52 6.57 26.30
C GLY A 7 -1.16 6.23 24.85
N GLY A 8 -0.06 5.51 24.67
CA GLY A 8 0.37 4.97 23.39
C GLY A 8 -0.84 4.31 22.71
N ARG A 9 -1.29 4.89 21.60
CA ARG A 9 -2.45 4.41 20.88
C ARG A 9 -2.11 3.06 20.25
N GLY A 10 -2.53 2.01 20.90
CA GLY A 10 -2.57 0.69 20.31
C GLY A 10 -3.36 0.68 18.99
N LEU A 11 -3.20 -0.36 18.21
CA LEU A 11 -3.96 -0.58 16.98
C LEU A 11 -5.47 -0.55 17.30
N SER A 12 -6.21 0.28 16.58
CA SER A 12 -7.66 0.32 16.71
C SER A 12 -8.31 -0.80 15.89
N VAL A 13 -9.54 -1.18 16.22
CA VAL A 13 -10.32 -2.16 15.43
C VAL A 13 -10.37 -1.76 13.95
N LEU A 14 -10.48 -0.47 13.66
CA LEU A 14 -10.50 0.05 12.29
C LEU A 14 -9.15 -0.11 11.58
N ASP A 15 -8.04 0.01 12.30
CA ASP A 15 -6.71 -0.23 11.73
C ASP A 15 -6.54 -1.73 11.39
N ILE A 16 -7.03 -2.62 12.26
CA ILE A 16 -7.04 -4.08 12.02
C ILE A 16 -7.92 -4.42 10.80
N THR A 17 -9.12 -3.87 10.70
CA THR A 17 -10.00 -4.08 9.54
C THR A 17 -9.33 -3.66 8.23
N SER A 18 -8.59 -2.55 8.24
CA SER A 18 -7.84 -2.09 7.07
C SER A 18 -6.72 -3.05 6.68
N LEU A 19 -6.00 -3.61 7.66
CA LEU A 19 -4.97 -4.63 7.41
C LEU A 19 -5.57 -5.92 6.87
N VAL A 20 -6.71 -6.37 7.40
CA VAL A 20 -7.45 -7.53 6.88
C VAL A 20 -7.92 -7.31 5.45
N SER A 21 -8.41 -6.10 5.13
CA SER A 21 -8.78 -5.74 3.76
C SER A 21 -7.57 -5.78 2.81
N GLY A 22 -6.42 -5.31 3.26
CA GLY A 22 -5.17 -5.42 2.52
C GLY A 22 -4.75 -6.87 2.27
N ALA A 23 -4.87 -7.75 3.28
CA ALA A 23 -4.61 -9.19 3.12
C ALA A 23 -5.57 -9.85 2.13
N ALA A 24 -6.85 -9.45 2.11
CA ALA A 24 -7.81 -9.93 1.12
C ALA A 24 -7.41 -9.53 -0.31
N VAL A 25 -6.93 -8.29 -0.51
CA VAL A 25 -6.35 -7.85 -1.79
C VAL A 25 -5.16 -8.71 -2.18
N ALA A 26 -4.22 -8.95 -1.27
CA ALA A 26 -3.06 -9.80 -1.52
C ALA A 26 -3.45 -11.22 -1.95
N SER A 27 -4.49 -11.80 -1.32
CA SER A 27 -5.00 -13.12 -1.67
C SER A 27 -5.44 -13.22 -3.13
N VAL A 28 -6.06 -12.16 -3.68
CA VAL A 28 -6.47 -12.13 -5.09
C VAL A 28 -5.26 -12.18 -6.03
N HIS A 29 -4.15 -11.52 -5.66
CA HIS A 29 -2.95 -11.48 -6.50
C HIS A 29 -2.13 -12.76 -6.44
N VAL A 30 -2.01 -13.39 -5.28
CA VAL A 30 -1.13 -14.54 -5.03
C VAL A 30 -1.84 -15.88 -5.29
N SER A 31 -3.17 -15.91 -5.40
CA SER A 31 -3.95 -17.15 -5.55
C SER A 31 -3.68 -17.93 -6.85
N VAL A 32 -3.19 -17.27 -7.91
CA VAL A 32 -2.95 -17.90 -9.23
C VAL A 32 -1.55 -18.53 -9.32
N PRO A 33 -0.45 -17.82 -8.98
CA PRO A 33 0.89 -18.43 -9.04
C PRO A 33 1.04 -19.63 -8.10
N MET A 34 0.34 -19.66 -6.97
CA MET A 34 0.40 -20.79 -6.03
C MET A 34 -0.11 -22.12 -6.60
N ARG A 35 -0.90 -22.11 -7.68
CA ARG A 35 -1.44 -23.37 -8.25
C ARG A 35 -0.47 -24.12 -9.16
N GLU A 36 0.41 -23.40 -9.87
CA GLU A 36 1.21 -24.01 -10.93
C GLU A 36 2.72 -24.03 -10.64
N GLU A 37 3.27 -23.05 -9.92
CA GLU A 37 4.72 -22.86 -9.76
C GLU A 37 5.21 -22.84 -8.30
N ALA A 38 4.37 -23.14 -7.34
CA ALA A 38 4.72 -23.11 -5.90
C ALA A 38 5.94 -23.97 -5.52
N SER A 39 6.33 -24.90 -6.38
CA SER A 39 7.51 -25.74 -6.18
C SER A 39 8.83 -25.10 -6.56
N ALA A 40 8.83 -24.11 -7.46
CA ALA A 40 10.04 -23.48 -8.00
C ALA A 40 10.49 -22.24 -7.20
N VAL A 41 9.54 -21.45 -6.70
CA VAL A 41 9.82 -20.22 -5.94
C VAL A 41 9.54 -20.50 -4.47
N GLY A 42 10.54 -20.77 -3.66
CA GLY A 42 10.40 -21.20 -2.26
C GLY A 42 9.28 -20.53 -1.47
N GLY A 43 8.50 -21.30 -0.72
CA GLY A 43 7.35 -20.86 0.07
C GLY A 43 7.57 -19.57 0.90
N PRO A 44 8.74 -19.37 1.56
CA PRO A 44 9.03 -18.15 2.31
C PRO A 44 9.00 -16.86 1.46
N PHE A 45 9.44 -16.93 0.21
CA PHE A 45 9.43 -15.78 -0.69
C PHE A 45 8.00 -15.38 -1.09
N LEU A 46 7.14 -16.35 -1.41
CA LEU A 46 5.73 -16.11 -1.70
C LEU A 46 5.01 -15.47 -0.49
N TRP A 47 5.29 -15.94 0.72
CA TRP A 47 4.77 -15.33 1.93
C TRP A 47 5.25 -13.90 2.13
N ALA A 48 6.52 -13.62 1.84
CA ALA A 48 7.06 -12.27 1.92
C ALA A 48 6.34 -11.33 0.93
N VAL A 49 6.14 -11.77 -0.31
CA VAL A 49 5.40 -11.02 -1.34
C VAL A 49 3.94 -10.82 -0.91
N PHE A 50 3.28 -11.85 -0.42
CA PHE A 50 1.91 -11.77 0.09
C PHE A 50 1.77 -10.74 1.21
N LEU A 51 2.61 -10.84 2.23
CA LEU A 51 2.59 -9.90 3.36
C LEU A 51 2.85 -8.47 2.91
N TRP A 52 3.81 -8.29 1.99
CA TRP A 52 4.12 -6.98 1.49
C TRP A 52 2.97 -6.36 0.67
N ILE A 53 2.35 -7.11 -0.25
CA ILE A 53 1.17 -6.66 -0.99
C ILE A 53 0.05 -6.32 0.00
N GLY A 54 -0.18 -7.17 1.01
CA GLY A 54 -1.20 -6.97 2.03
C GLY A 54 -0.99 -5.68 2.83
N VAL A 55 0.23 -5.46 3.33
CA VAL A 55 0.57 -4.23 4.06
C VAL A 55 0.44 -3.01 3.16
N THR A 56 0.96 -3.08 1.93
CA THR A 56 0.90 -1.95 1.00
C THR A 56 -0.53 -1.60 0.64
N SER A 57 -1.36 -2.60 0.35
CA SER A 57 -2.79 -2.44 0.00
C SER A 57 -3.65 -1.94 1.16
N ALA A 58 -3.20 -2.05 2.41
CA ALA A 58 -3.93 -1.53 3.56
C ALA A 58 -3.99 0.01 3.60
N GLY A 59 -3.04 0.71 2.95
CA GLY A 59 -2.95 2.18 2.93
C GLY A 59 -4.22 2.89 2.49
N PRO A 60 -4.79 2.58 1.32
CA PRO A 60 -6.04 3.17 0.85
C PRO A 60 -7.20 2.98 1.84
N PHE A 61 -7.32 1.80 2.45
CA PHE A 61 -8.38 1.51 3.43
C PHE A 61 -8.17 2.30 4.72
N LEU A 62 -6.95 2.37 5.24
CA LEU A 62 -6.60 3.19 6.40
C LEU A 62 -6.93 4.67 6.16
N TYR A 63 -6.61 5.18 4.99
CA TYR A 63 -6.92 6.56 4.60
C TYR A 63 -8.43 6.81 4.60
N LEU A 64 -9.21 5.94 3.95
CA LEU A 64 -10.66 6.04 3.88
C LEU A 64 -11.30 5.99 5.28
N VAL A 65 -10.91 5.00 6.08
CA VAL A 65 -11.42 4.84 7.44
C VAL A 65 -11.14 6.07 8.30
N ARG A 66 -9.92 6.61 8.23
CA ARG A 66 -9.56 7.81 9.00
C ARG A 66 -10.32 9.04 8.53
N ARG A 67 -10.52 9.19 7.23
CA ARG A 67 -11.24 10.32 6.67
C ARG A 67 -12.74 10.29 7.01
N TYR A 68 -13.38 9.13 6.86
CA TYR A 68 -14.84 9.02 7.02
C TYR A 68 -15.28 8.69 8.44
N ALA A 69 -14.63 7.75 9.11
CA ALA A 69 -15.06 7.30 10.44
C ALA A 69 -14.63 8.25 11.56
N ARG A 70 -13.45 8.87 11.45
CA ARG A 70 -12.91 9.74 12.50
C ARG A 70 -13.13 11.22 12.25
N LYS A 71 -13.73 11.61 11.11
CA LYS A 71 -13.90 13.03 10.71
C LYS A 71 -12.61 13.85 10.97
N ALA A 72 -11.47 13.21 10.73
CA ALA A 72 -10.18 13.78 11.06
C ALA A 72 -9.94 15.02 10.18
N ALA A 73 -10.06 16.19 10.80
CA ALA A 73 -9.82 17.49 10.17
C ALA A 73 -8.33 17.71 9.81
N SER A 74 -7.43 16.87 10.31
CA SER A 74 -6.01 16.99 10.01
C SER A 74 -5.69 16.45 8.61
N TYR A 75 -4.98 17.26 7.84
CA TYR A 75 -4.45 16.84 6.53
C TYR A 75 -3.60 15.56 6.68
N PRO A 76 -3.76 14.59 5.76
CA PRO A 76 -2.96 13.38 5.78
C PRO A 76 -1.48 13.76 5.60
N ARG A 77 -0.61 13.18 6.43
CA ARG A 77 0.83 13.40 6.36
C ARG A 77 1.42 12.75 5.12
N LEU A 78 2.65 13.11 4.76
CA LEU A 78 3.32 12.62 3.57
C LEU A 78 3.32 11.08 3.49
N GLY A 79 3.72 10.39 4.57
CA GLY A 79 3.74 8.93 4.59
C GLY A 79 2.37 8.29 4.42
N ASP A 80 1.30 8.88 5.00
CA ASP A 80 -0.06 8.37 4.81
C ASP A 80 -0.50 8.50 3.34
N ARG A 81 -0.10 9.58 2.67
CA ARG A 81 -0.37 9.79 1.23
C ARG A 81 0.43 8.81 0.37
N LEU A 82 1.73 8.67 0.68
CA LEU A 82 2.60 7.71 -0.01
C LEU A 82 2.05 6.30 0.12
N TRP A 83 1.71 5.87 1.33
CA TRP A 83 1.12 4.55 1.55
C TRP A 83 -0.17 4.33 0.75
N THR A 84 -1.03 5.36 0.69
CA THR A 84 -2.26 5.30 -0.11
C THR A 84 -1.95 5.15 -1.60
N ILE A 85 -1.03 5.95 -2.15
CA ILE A 85 -0.68 5.92 -3.58
C ILE A 85 -0.05 4.59 -3.96
N LEU A 86 0.86 4.07 -3.13
CA LEU A 86 1.54 2.80 -3.38
C LEU A 86 0.57 1.60 -3.30
N GLY A 87 -0.48 1.69 -2.47
CA GLY A 87 -1.49 0.64 -2.34
C GLY A 87 -2.57 0.66 -3.43
N LEU A 88 -2.84 1.81 -4.05
CA LEU A 88 -3.92 1.96 -5.04
C LEU A 88 -3.83 0.99 -6.22
N PRO A 89 -2.68 0.78 -6.88
CA PRO A 89 -2.58 -0.15 -8.01
C PRO A 89 -3.04 -1.57 -7.64
N TRP A 90 -2.66 -2.04 -6.47
CA TRP A 90 -3.03 -3.36 -5.97
C TRP A 90 -4.54 -3.49 -5.74
N VAL A 91 -5.15 -2.47 -5.14
CA VAL A 91 -6.60 -2.46 -4.91
C VAL A 91 -7.36 -2.41 -6.24
N ILE A 92 -6.99 -1.50 -7.14
CA ILE A 92 -7.66 -1.32 -8.44
C ILE A 92 -7.55 -2.60 -9.28
N THR A 93 -6.36 -3.19 -9.35
CA THR A 93 -6.14 -4.40 -10.16
C THR A 93 -6.79 -5.63 -9.54
N SER A 94 -6.91 -5.73 -8.19
CA SER A 94 -7.67 -6.80 -7.55
C SER A 94 -9.17 -6.71 -7.86
N VAL A 95 -9.73 -5.50 -7.82
CA VAL A 95 -11.13 -5.25 -8.20
C VAL A 95 -11.35 -5.57 -9.67
N ALA A 96 -10.47 -5.08 -10.56
CA ALA A 96 -10.52 -5.39 -11.98
C ALA A 96 -10.49 -6.91 -12.22
N ARG A 97 -9.58 -7.62 -11.56
CA ARG A 97 -9.46 -9.08 -11.66
C ARG A 97 -10.71 -9.82 -11.18
N SER A 98 -11.43 -9.27 -10.22
CA SER A 98 -12.66 -9.88 -9.69
C SER A 98 -13.88 -9.64 -10.59
N ILE A 99 -13.89 -8.55 -11.36
CA ILE A 99 -15.05 -8.13 -12.16
C ILE A 99 -14.89 -8.51 -13.64
N LEU A 100 -13.70 -8.30 -14.24
CA LEU A 100 -13.48 -8.50 -15.67
C LEU A 100 -13.77 -9.93 -16.20
N PRO A 101 -13.55 -11.03 -15.46
CA PRO A 101 -13.92 -12.36 -15.96
C PRO A 101 -15.39 -12.47 -16.35
N ARG A 102 -16.24 -11.70 -15.64
CA ARG A 102 -17.69 -11.68 -15.89
C ARG A 102 -18.08 -10.94 -17.17
N THR A 103 -17.17 -10.13 -17.71
CA THR A 103 -17.39 -9.34 -18.93
C THR A 103 -16.88 -10.02 -20.21
N GLY A 104 -16.26 -11.20 -20.10
CA GLY A 104 -15.68 -11.93 -21.24
C GLY A 104 -14.39 -11.34 -21.80
N LEU A 105 -13.80 -10.33 -21.14
CA LEU A 105 -12.52 -9.74 -21.57
C LEU A 105 -11.34 -10.65 -21.19
N PRO A 106 -10.31 -10.78 -22.06
CA PRO A 106 -9.13 -11.60 -21.82
C PRO A 106 -8.23 -10.96 -20.77
N ILE A 107 -8.47 -11.29 -19.50
CA ILE A 107 -7.78 -10.70 -18.35
C ILE A 107 -6.29 -11.04 -18.35
N GLU A 108 -5.94 -12.25 -18.73
CA GLU A 108 -4.56 -12.75 -18.70
C GLU A 108 -3.57 -11.85 -19.45
N LYS A 109 -4.04 -11.19 -20.52
CA LYS A 109 -3.23 -10.26 -21.31
C LYS A 109 -3.17 -8.85 -20.71
N TRP A 110 -4.27 -8.39 -20.13
CA TRP A 110 -4.39 -6.99 -19.67
C TRP A 110 -3.94 -6.79 -18.23
N TYR A 111 -4.01 -7.85 -17.42
CA TYR A 111 -3.68 -7.76 -16.01
C TYR A 111 -2.21 -7.43 -15.72
N PRO A 112 -1.20 -8.14 -16.29
CA PRO A 112 0.20 -7.81 -16.05
C PRO A 112 0.55 -6.41 -16.55
N PHE A 113 0.02 -6.03 -17.71
CA PHE A 113 0.25 -4.70 -18.30
C PHE A 113 -0.35 -3.59 -17.45
N GLY A 114 -1.63 -3.72 -17.06
CA GLY A 114 -2.31 -2.75 -16.21
C GLY A 114 -1.66 -2.62 -14.84
N LEU A 115 -1.24 -3.73 -14.24
CA LEU A 115 -0.51 -3.74 -12.98
C LEU A 115 0.82 -3.02 -13.12
N SER A 116 1.62 -3.34 -14.15
CA SER A 116 2.93 -2.71 -14.38
C SER A 116 2.83 -1.20 -14.55
N ILE A 117 1.86 -0.73 -15.34
CA ILE A 117 1.61 0.71 -15.50
C ILE A 117 1.20 1.33 -14.17
N GLY A 118 0.28 0.69 -13.44
CA GLY A 118 -0.16 1.18 -12.13
C GLY A 118 0.99 1.32 -11.14
N LEU A 119 1.85 0.31 -11.06
CA LEU A 119 3.04 0.32 -10.19
C LEU A 119 4.04 1.40 -10.61
N ALA A 120 4.29 1.56 -11.91
CA ALA A 120 5.18 2.61 -12.42
C ALA A 120 4.63 4.01 -12.12
N CYS A 121 3.34 4.25 -12.35
CA CYS A 121 2.70 5.53 -12.02
C CYS A 121 2.76 5.82 -10.52
N ALA A 122 2.52 4.83 -9.66
CA ALA A 122 2.64 4.98 -8.22
C ALA A 122 4.07 5.33 -7.80
N CYS A 123 5.08 4.68 -8.41
CA CYS A 123 6.49 4.96 -8.17
C CYS A 123 6.84 6.40 -8.54
N VAL A 124 6.51 6.82 -9.76
CA VAL A 124 6.78 8.20 -10.24
C VAL A 124 6.08 9.22 -9.35
N THR A 125 4.81 9.02 -9.03
CA THR A 125 4.04 9.94 -8.19
C THR A 125 4.64 10.03 -6.79
N SER A 126 5.04 8.91 -6.20
CA SER A 126 5.68 8.87 -4.88
C SER A 126 7.01 9.62 -4.88
N LEU A 127 7.83 9.41 -5.91
CA LEU A 127 9.10 10.10 -6.09
C LEU A 127 8.90 11.62 -6.21
N LEU A 128 7.96 12.05 -7.04
CA LEU A 128 7.62 13.46 -7.21
C LEU A 128 7.13 14.09 -5.89
N MET A 129 6.33 13.38 -5.10
CA MET A 129 5.89 13.87 -3.78
C MET A 129 7.04 14.00 -2.80
N VAL A 130 7.97 13.05 -2.77
CA VAL A 130 9.16 13.12 -1.91
C VAL A 130 10.06 14.27 -2.35
N LEU A 131 10.32 14.42 -3.65
CA LEU A 131 11.10 15.53 -4.20
C LEU A 131 10.45 16.89 -3.90
N HIS A 132 9.14 17.00 -4.10
CA HIS A 132 8.40 18.22 -3.77
C HIS A 132 8.57 18.59 -2.29
N GLN A 133 8.44 17.60 -1.40
CA GLN A 133 8.63 17.82 0.03
C GLN A 133 10.07 18.27 0.34
N TRP A 134 11.04 17.67 -0.33
CA TRP A 134 12.47 17.92 -0.08
C TRP A 134 12.93 19.30 -0.60
N VAL A 135 12.38 19.73 -1.74
CA VAL A 135 12.80 20.97 -2.41
C VAL A 135 12.02 22.19 -1.90
N LEU A 136 10.72 22.03 -1.61
CA LEU A 136 9.82 23.16 -1.33
C LEU A 136 9.46 23.34 0.14
N VAL A 137 9.73 22.34 0.99
CA VAL A 137 9.43 22.41 2.43
C VAL A 137 10.71 22.70 3.19
N SER A 138 10.65 23.68 4.12
CA SER A 138 11.80 23.99 4.96
C SER A 138 12.24 22.80 5.82
N PRO A 139 13.54 22.67 6.17
CA PRO A 139 14.04 21.59 7.02
C PRO A 139 13.33 21.50 8.37
N GLU A 140 12.89 22.62 8.93
CA GLU A 140 12.17 22.68 10.22
C GLU A 140 10.75 22.07 10.10
N ASP A 141 10.05 22.33 9.00
CA ASP A 141 8.72 21.78 8.73
C ASP A 141 8.81 20.32 8.31
N ALA A 142 9.89 19.90 7.63
CA ALA A 142 10.17 18.52 7.30
C ALA A 142 10.42 17.68 8.58
N ALA A 143 11.13 18.21 9.57
CA ALA A 143 11.36 17.55 10.85
C ALA A 143 10.04 17.32 11.61
N LYS A 144 9.16 18.32 11.68
CA LYS A 144 7.82 18.19 12.27
C LYS A 144 6.93 17.16 11.55
N THR A 145 7.16 16.96 10.26
CA THR A 145 6.42 15.99 9.45
C THR A 145 6.90 14.55 9.70
N SER A 146 8.17 14.37 10.09
CA SER A 146 8.74 13.04 10.40
C SER A 146 8.29 12.51 11.75
N GLU A 147 8.01 13.37 12.73
CA GLU A 147 7.45 13.01 14.04
C GLU A 147 5.94 12.75 13.91
N GLY A 148 5.59 11.64 13.29
CA GLY A 148 4.21 11.30 13.01
C GLY A 148 3.75 9.99 13.63
N PRO A 149 2.44 9.70 13.54
CA PRO A 149 1.90 8.41 13.91
C PRO A 149 2.64 7.31 13.14
N TRP A 150 2.62 6.11 13.69
CA TRP A 150 3.30 4.94 13.12
C TRP A 150 3.01 4.74 11.62
N THR A 151 1.81 5.10 11.15
CA THR A 151 1.42 4.99 9.74
C THR A 151 2.23 5.89 8.80
N ASN A 152 2.61 7.09 9.26
CA ASN A 152 3.50 7.95 8.49
C ASN A 152 4.88 7.32 8.28
N ARG A 153 5.42 6.68 9.33
CA ARG A 153 6.71 5.97 9.26
C ARG A 153 6.63 4.75 8.35
N VAL A 154 5.55 3.98 8.43
CA VAL A 154 5.33 2.82 7.54
C VAL A 154 5.23 3.27 6.08
N GLY A 155 4.47 4.32 5.79
CA GLY A 155 4.34 4.84 4.43
C GLY A 155 5.67 5.33 3.84
N LEU A 156 6.51 5.99 4.63
CA LEU A 156 7.86 6.39 4.20
C LEU A 156 8.77 5.17 3.97
N ALA A 157 8.76 4.19 4.87
CA ALA A 157 9.54 2.96 4.71
C ALA A 157 9.14 2.18 3.46
N LEU A 158 7.83 2.06 3.19
CA LEU A 158 7.31 1.43 1.98
C LEU A 158 7.76 2.17 0.72
N ALA A 159 7.73 3.51 0.72
CA ALA A 159 8.16 4.30 -0.43
C ALA A 159 9.64 4.11 -0.76
N VAL A 160 10.51 3.97 0.25
CA VAL A 160 11.94 3.70 0.05
C VAL A 160 12.18 2.28 -0.47
N ALA A 161 11.46 1.30 0.05
CA ALA A 161 11.60 -0.10 -0.34
C ALA A 161 10.87 -0.43 -1.68
N TRP A 162 10.00 0.46 -2.17
CA TRP A 162 9.12 0.22 -3.30
C TRP A 162 9.80 -0.29 -4.58
N PRO A 163 10.91 0.28 -5.08
CA PRO A 163 11.50 -0.17 -6.34
C PRO A 163 11.90 -1.64 -6.31
N ILE A 164 12.47 -2.09 -5.19
CA ILE A 164 12.91 -3.47 -5.00
C ILE A 164 11.70 -4.40 -4.92
N GLN A 165 10.70 -4.00 -4.17
CA GLN A 165 9.50 -4.79 -3.91
C GLN A 165 8.61 -4.90 -5.15
N ALA A 166 8.45 -3.81 -5.91
CA ALA A 166 7.70 -3.82 -7.16
C ALA A 166 8.36 -4.74 -8.20
N GLY A 167 9.68 -4.69 -8.31
CA GLY A 167 10.45 -5.59 -9.17
C GLY A 167 10.28 -7.05 -8.78
N ALA A 168 10.40 -7.38 -7.50
CA ALA A 168 10.19 -8.74 -6.99
C ALA A 168 8.77 -9.25 -7.25
N ALA A 169 7.74 -8.40 -7.05
CA ALA A 169 6.35 -8.77 -7.30
C ALA A 169 6.08 -9.04 -8.78
N LEU A 170 6.63 -8.22 -9.69
CA LEU A 170 6.48 -8.44 -11.13
C LEU A 170 7.11 -9.75 -11.60
N VAL A 171 8.23 -10.17 -11.00
CA VAL A 171 8.85 -11.48 -11.31
C VAL A 171 7.96 -12.65 -10.86
N VAL A 172 7.19 -12.49 -9.79
CA VAL A 172 6.32 -13.56 -9.23
C VAL A 172 4.96 -13.63 -9.92
N ILE A 173 4.44 -12.48 -10.36
CA ILE A 173 3.04 -12.36 -10.82
C ILE A 173 2.98 -12.27 -12.35
N GLY A 174 4.09 -11.82 -13.00
CA GLY A 174 4.20 -11.70 -14.45
C GLY A 174 4.58 -13.00 -15.11
#